data_0abc676446082651c2de3014d82ab294
#
_entry.id   0abc676446082651c2de3014d82ab294
#
_cell.length_a   1.000
_cell.length_b   1.000
_cell.length_c   1.000
_cell.angle_alpha   90.00
_cell.angle_beta   90.00
_cell.angle_gamma   90.00
#
_symmetry.space_group_name_H-M   'P 1'
#
loop_
_entity.id
_entity.type
_entity.pdbx_description
1 polymer ?
#
loop_
_entity_poly.entity_id
_entity_poly.type
_entity_poly.pdbx_seq_one_letter_code
_entity_poly.pdbx_strand_id
1 'polypeptide(L)'
;MQRKDYWNRSYLEYWKSRVDEVVLPAKGSAIIAGDAVTVGADLYKQAFSQFLGEPGSLLDVGCAWGRMFGLFKSFGMKVSGIDISGAMIDQARADWEGDPSVSSLQECEAEEICFSEGEFDNVACLAVFDATFQHLALAEFIRVLRLDGLLFVTGKNDNYLPDDRMAVDAEVGARLKGHPNFFTDTPGMLEQLRAHGHRIEAAWFFERRGDFGAMKIEREMPPSFYEYFVVVRKKAPHGSFQPLSAAMSKTFSRIS
;
A
#
# COMPACT_ATOMS: atom_id res chain seq x y z
N MET A 1 -2.31 -2.69 22.84
CA MET A 1 -2.29 -1.35 22.21
C MET A 1 -3.18 -1.43 21.01
N GLN A 2 -4.15 -0.55 20.86
CA GLN A 2 -5.00 -0.55 19.66
C GLN A 2 -4.17 -0.14 18.46
N ARG A 3 -4.48 -0.63 17.26
CA ARG A 3 -3.78 -0.33 16.00
C ARG A 3 -3.64 1.17 15.76
N LYS A 4 -4.72 1.93 16.01
CA LYS A 4 -4.73 3.40 15.92
C LYS A 4 -3.72 4.08 16.86
N ASP A 5 -3.60 3.60 18.11
CA ASP A 5 -2.63 4.15 19.05
C ASP A 5 -1.18 3.94 18.59
N TYR A 6 -0.90 2.81 17.95
CA TYR A 6 0.40 2.53 17.38
C TYR A 6 0.78 3.57 16.31
N TRP A 7 -0.12 3.79 15.35
CA TRP A 7 0.14 4.71 14.24
C TRP A 7 0.21 6.18 14.67
N ASN A 8 -0.60 6.60 15.64
CA ASN A 8 -0.57 7.98 16.16
C ASN A 8 0.69 8.32 16.95
N ARG A 9 1.26 7.38 17.70
CA ARG A 9 2.38 7.67 18.61
C ARG A 9 3.73 7.26 18.05
N SER A 10 3.85 5.98 17.71
CA SER A 10 5.16 5.39 17.38
C SER A 10 5.60 5.68 15.97
N TYR A 11 4.65 5.78 15.05
CA TYR A 11 4.95 5.94 13.63
C TYR A 11 5.26 7.38 13.25
N LEU A 12 4.54 8.34 13.81
CA LEU A 12 4.80 9.77 13.58
C LEU A 12 6.20 10.17 14.07
N GLU A 13 6.58 9.74 15.28
CA GLU A 13 7.93 9.99 15.82
C GLU A 13 9.02 9.32 14.99
N TYR A 14 8.79 8.08 14.56
CA TYR A 14 9.69 7.36 13.68
C TYR A 14 9.91 8.09 12.34
N TRP A 15 8.85 8.57 11.72
CA TRP A 15 8.96 9.27 10.43
C TRP A 15 9.54 10.68 10.60
N LYS A 16 9.20 11.41 11.64
CA LYS A 16 9.84 12.72 11.94
C LYS A 16 11.35 12.58 12.13
N SER A 17 11.80 11.57 12.85
CA SER A 17 13.23 11.31 13.01
C SER A 17 13.92 10.95 11.69
N ARG A 18 13.21 10.33 10.74
CA ARG A 18 13.76 9.94 9.44
C ARG A 18 13.74 11.03 8.38
N VAL A 19 12.80 11.97 8.45
CA VAL A 19 12.82 13.16 7.59
C VAL A 19 14.09 13.97 7.83
N ASP A 20 14.51 14.08 9.07
CA ASP A 20 15.77 14.75 9.43
C ASP A 20 17.00 14.00 8.88
N GLU A 21 16.95 12.67 8.80
CA GLU A 21 18.02 11.84 8.20
C GLU A 21 18.06 11.95 6.65
N VAL A 22 16.94 12.18 5.99
CA VAL A 22 16.84 12.33 4.52
C VAL A 22 17.36 13.67 4.03
N VAL A 23 17.25 14.71 4.83
CA VAL A 23 17.76 16.07 4.51
C VAL A 23 19.28 16.15 4.58
N LEU A 24 19.94 15.25 5.29
CA LEU A 24 21.39 15.14 5.28
C LEU A 24 21.83 14.21 4.13
N PRO A 25 22.68 14.65 3.17
CA PRO A 25 23.30 13.76 2.20
C PRO A 25 24.28 12.84 2.95
N ALA A 26 23.76 11.89 3.67
CA ALA A 26 24.55 10.91 4.37
C ALA A 26 25.20 10.02 3.33
N LYS A 27 26.47 10.21 3.22
CA LYS A 27 27.46 9.21 2.84
C LYS A 27 26.85 7.82 2.65
N GLY A 28 26.53 7.47 1.40
CA GLY A 28 26.47 6.09 0.90
C GLY A 28 25.55 5.10 1.60
N SER A 29 24.79 5.56 2.56
CA SER A 29 23.92 4.66 3.27
C SER A 29 22.50 4.89 2.85
N ALA A 30 22.10 3.90 2.19
CA ALA A 30 20.78 3.44 2.37
C ALA A 30 19.78 4.55 2.07
N ILE A 31 19.45 4.65 0.90
CA ILE A 31 18.05 4.52 0.60
C ILE A 31 17.44 3.90 1.84
N ILE A 32 16.83 4.74 2.62
CA ILE A 32 16.23 4.32 3.87
C ILE A 32 15.29 3.19 3.51
N ALA A 33 15.67 2.00 3.88
CA ALA A 33 14.90 0.82 3.58
C ALA A 33 13.50 1.03 4.13
N GLY A 34 12.54 1.28 3.25
CA GLY A 34 11.16 1.54 3.62
C GLY A 34 10.57 2.85 3.12
N ASP A 35 11.33 3.75 2.49
CA ASP A 35 10.72 4.85 1.79
C ASP A 35 10.34 4.42 0.37
N ALA A 36 9.13 3.88 0.25
CA ALA A 36 8.55 3.48 -1.03
C ALA A 36 8.49 4.63 -2.05
N VAL A 37 8.52 5.88 -1.59
CA VAL A 37 8.54 7.07 -2.44
C VAL A 37 9.88 7.19 -3.15
N THR A 38 10.99 6.94 -2.44
CA THR A 38 12.32 7.07 -3.03
C THR A 38 12.69 5.86 -3.87
N VAL A 39 12.25 4.68 -3.45
CA VAL A 39 12.70 3.39 -4.00
C VAL A 39 11.69 2.79 -4.99
N GLY A 40 10.40 3.03 -4.79
CA GLY A 40 9.34 2.55 -5.67
C GLY A 40 8.82 3.58 -6.68
N ALA A 41 9.30 4.82 -6.62
CA ALA A 41 8.76 5.92 -7.43
C ALA A 41 8.77 5.63 -8.94
N ASP A 42 9.81 4.97 -9.45
CA ASP A 42 9.92 4.67 -10.87
C ASP A 42 8.92 3.60 -11.31
N LEU A 43 8.71 2.57 -10.48
CA LEU A 43 7.69 1.56 -10.75
C LEU A 43 6.28 2.15 -10.67
N TYR A 44 6.01 2.98 -9.66
CA TYR A 44 4.73 3.67 -9.54
C TYR A 44 4.46 4.58 -10.73
N LYS A 45 5.46 5.38 -11.15
CA LYS A 45 5.37 6.20 -12.36
C LYS A 45 5.07 5.35 -13.60
N GLN A 46 5.77 4.22 -13.76
CA GLN A 46 5.56 3.32 -14.89
C GLN A 46 4.14 2.76 -14.89
N ALA A 47 3.64 2.26 -13.76
CA ALA A 47 2.30 1.73 -13.64
C ALA A 47 1.24 2.82 -13.88
N PHE A 48 1.39 3.98 -13.25
CA PHE A 48 0.44 5.08 -13.44
C PHE A 48 0.44 5.62 -14.86
N SER A 49 1.60 5.74 -15.52
CA SER A 49 1.69 6.12 -16.93
C SER A 49 0.97 5.13 -17.85
N GLN A 50 0.96 3.86 -17.48
CA GLN A 50 0.30 2.81 -18.28
C GLN A 50 -1.21 2.79 -18.09
N PHE A 51 -1.72 3.12 -16.89
CA PHE A 51 -3.10 2.86 -16.52
C PHE A 51 -3.93 4.11 -16.20
N LEU A 52 -3.30 5.22 -15.76
CA LEU A 52 -3.97 6.50 -15.53
C LEU A 52 -3.90 7.35 -16.80
N GLY A 53 -4.82 7.11 -17.74
CA GLY A 53 -4.82 7.79 -19.04
C GLY A 53 -5.51 9.16 -19.05
N GLU A 54 -6.48 9.37 -18.18
CA GLU A 54 -7.31 10.58 -18.13
C GLU A 54 -7.38 11.13 -16.72
N PRO A 55 -7.51 12.47 -16.56
CA PRO A 55 -7.77 13.08 -15.26
C PRO A 55 -9.02 12.48 -14.60
N GLY A 56 -8.93 12.21 -13.30
CA GLY A 56 -10.04 11.60 -12.54
C GLY A 56 -9.87 11.72 -11.04
N SER A 57 -10.79 11.12 -10.30
CA SER A 57 -10.72 11.03 -8.84
C SER A 57 -9.88 9.84 -8.40
N LEU A 58 -9.04 10.06 -7.38
CA LEU A 58 -8.22 9.01 -6.79
C LEU A 58 -8.29 9.08 -5.26
N LEU A 59 -8.57 7.94 -4.63
CA LEU A 59 -8.46 7.77 -3.18
C LEU A 59 -7.10 7.16 -2.84
N ASP A 60 -6.31 7.85 -2.01
CA ASP A 60 -5.07 7.33 -1.43
C ASP A 60 -5.36 6.79 -0.02
N VAL A 61 -5.27 5.48 0.15
CA VAL A 61 -5.54 4.77 1.41
C VAL A 61 -4.24 4.59 2.20
N GLY A 62 -4.19 5.13 3.42
CA GLY A 62 -2.98 5.24 4.21
C GLY A 62 -2.05 6.32 3.67
N CYS A 63 -2.63 7.48 3.36
CA CYS A 63 -1.95 8.58 2.67
C CYS A 63 -0.85 9.26 3.49
N ALA A 64 -0.79 9.01 4.80
CA ALA A 64 0.09 9.71 5.74
C ALA A 64 -0.05 11.24 5.59
N TRP A 65 1.03 11.98 5.42
CA TRP A 65 1.03 13.43 5.16
C TRP A 65 0.83 13.80 3.68
N GLY A 66 0.30 12.91 2.86
CA GLY A 66 0.12 13.12 1.42
C GLY A 66 1.40 12.88 0.61
N ARG A 67 2.23 11.93 1.05
CA ARG A 67 3.55 11.63 0.43
C ARG A 67 3.48 11.29 -1.05
N MET A 68 2.36 10.75 -1.54
CA MET A 68 2.16 10.38 -2.94
C MET A 68 1.38 11.41 -3.76
N PHE A 69 0.82 12.45 -3.13
CA PHE A 69 -0.07 13.41 -3.79
C PHE A 69 0.61 14.15 -4.94
N GLY A 70 1.88 14.53 -4.78
CA GLY A 70 2.65 15.15 -5.87
C GLY A 70 2.76 14.27 -7.11
N LEU A 71 2.90 12.95 -6.91
CA LEU A 71 2.93 11.98 -8.02
C LEU A 71 1.54 11.86 -8.65
N PHE A 72 0.47 11.68 -7.88
CA PHE A 72 -0.89 11.59 -8.43
C PHE A 72 -1.31 12.86 -9.16
N LYS A 73 -0.97 14.03 -8.60
CA LYS A 73 -1.18 15.33 -9.24
C LYS A 73 -0.49 15.43 -10.61
N SER A 74 0.71 14.86 -10.77
CA SER A 74 1.43 14.87 -12.03
C SER A 74 0.72 14.07 -13.15
N PHE A 75 -0.22 13.19 -12.78
CA PHE A 75 -1.12 12.47 -13.67
C PHE A 75 -2.51 13.10 -13.78
N GLY A 76 -2.70 14.33 -13.29
CA GLY A 76 -3.97 15.05 -13.37
C GLY A 76 -5.06 14.54 -12.42
N MET A 77 -4.69 13.74 -11.40
CA MET A 77 -5.66 13.20 -10.45
C MET A 77 -6.12 14.26 -9.44
N LYS A 78 -7.41 14.26 -9.13
CA LYS A 78 -7.99 14.86 -7.92
C LYS A 78 -7.91 13.85 -6.79
N VAL A 79 -7.12 14.17 -5.77
CA VAL A 79 -6.79 13.23 -4.70
C VAL A 79 -7.66 13.47 -3.47
N SER A 80 -8.26 12.41 -2.95
CA SER A 80 -8.73 12.32 -1.57
C SER A 80 -7.83 11.37 -0.80
N GLY A 81 -7.51 11.70 0.45
CA GLY A 81 -6.64 10.87 1.28
C GLY A 81 -7.34 10.42 2.56
N ILE A 82 -7.12 9.18 2.96
CA ILE A 82 -7.50 8.67 4.28
C ILE A 82 -6.28 8.05 4.98
N ASP A 83 -6.26 8.22 6.30
CA ASP A 83 -5.31 7.55 7.18
C ASP A 83 -5.98 7.27 8.53
N ILE A 84 -5.61 6.18 9.18
CA ILE A 84 -6.08 5.84 10.53
C ILE A 84 -5.52 6.80 11.58
N SER A 85 -4.41 7.47 11.27
CA SER A 85 -3.74 8.43 12.14
C SER A 85 -4.23 9.86 11.90
N GLY A 86 -4.98 10.40 12.86
CA GLY A 86 -5.40 11.81 12.84
C GLY A 86 -4.22 12.77 12.76
N ALA A 87 -3.10 12.46 13.41
CA ALA A 87 -1.90 13.28 13.35
C ALA A 87 -1.30 13.36 11.95
N MET A 88 -1.36 12.26 11.16
CA MET A 88 -0.92 12.26 9.76
C MET A 88 -1.88 13.09 8.88
N ILE A 89 -3.17 12.98 9.10
CA ILE A 89 -4.17 13.77 8.39
C ILE A 89 -4.04 15.27 8.68
N ASP A 90 -3.75 15.65 9.94
CA ASP A 90 -3.52 17.06 10.29
C ASP A 90 -2.25 17.60 9.63
N GLN A 91 -1.20 16.80 9.54
CA GLN A 91 0.00 17.17 8.79
C GLN A 91 -0.29 17.29 7.28
N ALA A 92 -1.05 16.34 6.71
CA ALA A 92 -1.45 16.40 5.29
C ALA A 92 -2.28 17.68 4.99
N ARG A 93 -3.19 18.05 5.89
CA ARG A 93 -3.99 19.29 5.74
C ARG A 93 -3.09 20.53 5.74
N ALA A 94 -2.07 20.57 6.61
CA ALA A 94 -1.12 21.69 6.67
C ALA A 94 -0.24 21.76 5.42
N ASP A 95 0.27 20.62 4.95
CA ASP A 95 1.20 20.58 3.81
C ASP A 95 0.52 20.84 2.46
N TRP A 96 -0.77 20.52 2.36
CA TRP A 96 -1.56 20.62 1.11
C TRP A 96 -2.66 21.68 1.19
N GLU A 97 -2.60 22.61 2.14
CA GLU A 97 -3.57 23.68 2.29
C GLU A 97 -3.70 24.51 1.00
N GLY A 98 -4.92 24.64 0.51
CA GLY A 98 -5.23 25.43 -0.71
C GLY A 98 -4.80 24.79 -2.03
N ASP A 99 -4.24 23.58 -2.05
CA ASP A 99 -3.92 22.90 -3.31
C ASP A 99 -5.21 22.37 -3.98
N PRO A 100 -5.57 22.84 -5.19
CA PRO A 100 -6.82 22.45 -5.84
C PRO A 100 -6.86 21.00 -6.30
N SER A 101 -5.74 20.30 -6.30
CA SER A 101 -5.68 18.86 -6.61
C SER A 101 -6.07 17.97 -5.45
N VAL A 102 -6.14 18.50 -4.21
CA VAL A 102 -6.55 17.76 -3.01
C VAL A 102 -8.01 18.09 -2.69
N SER A 103 -8.87 17.08 -2.72
CA SER A 103 -10.31 17.24 -2.56
C SER A 103 -10.79 17.03 -1.12
N SER A 104 -10.24 16.02 -0.43
CA SER A 104 -10.66 15.66 0.93
C SER A 104 -9.55 14.93 1.67
N LEU A 105 -9.43 15.20 2.98
CA LEU A 105 -8.50 14.52 3.88
C LEU A 105 -9.24 14.11 5.15
N GLN A 106 -9.36 12.81 5.41
CA GLN A 106 -10.17 12.30 6.50
C GLN A 106 -9.43 11.22 7.32
N GLU A 107 -9.57 11.31 8.64
CA GLU A 107 -9.19 10.22 9.54
C GLU A 107 -10.21 9.09 9.39
N CYS A 108 -9.77 7.93 8.84
CA CYS A 108 -10.67 6.85 8.49
C CYS A 108 -9.87 5.54 8.39
N GLU A 109 -10.50 4.42 8.77
CA GLU A 109 -9.90 3.09 8.64
C GLU A 109 -10.08 2.53 7.23
N ALA A 110 -9.09 1.75 6.77
CA ALA A 110 -9.14 1.12 5.44
C ALA A 110 -10.24 0.05 5.32
N GLU A 111 -10.68 -0.49 6.46
CA GLU A 111 -11.70 -1.52 6.59
C GLU A 111 -13.13 -0.99 6.70
N GLU A 112 -13.27 0.33 6.87
CA GLU A 112 -14.56 1.03 6.94
C GLU A 112 -14.37 2.43 6.33
N ILE A 113 -14.25 2.48 5.00
CA ILE A 113 -13.95 3.71 4.28
C ILE A 113 -15.15 4.68 4.31
N CYS A 114 -14.89 5.91 4.78
CA CYS A 114 -15.87 6.97 5.00
C CYS A 114 -16.40 7.66 3.73
N PHE A 115 -16.27 7.04 2.58
CA PHE A 115 -16.78 7.49 1.29
C PHE A 115 -17.84 6.55 0.75
N SER A 116 -18.64 7.06 -0.19
CA SER A 116 -19.76 6.33 -0.79
C SER A 116 -19.31 5.24 -1.75
N GLU A 117 -20.21 4.29 -2.03
CA GLU A 117 -20.00 3.29 -3.08
C GLU A 117 -19.83 3.97 -4.44
N GLY A 118 -18.82 3.52 -5.20
CA GLY A 118 -18.60 4.00 -6.56
C GLY A 118 -18.17 5.47 -6.66
N GLU A 119 -17.58 6.05 -5.65
CA GLU A 119 -17.20 7.46 -5.61
C GLU A 119 -15.94 7.75 -6.41
N PHE A 120 -15.00 6.80 -6.51
CA PHE A 120 -13.68 7.04 -7.09
C PHE A 120 -13.46 6.31 -8.42
N ASP A 121 -12.77 6.98 -9.35
CA ASP A 121 -12.26 6.37 -10.57
C ASP A 121 -11.09 5.43 -10.28
N ASN A 122 -10.27 5.77 -9.27
CA ASN A 122 -9.09 5.03 -8.88
C ASN A 122 -8.94 4.96 -7.35
N VAL A 123 -8.38 3.86 -6.86
CA VAL A 123 -7.97 3.68 -5.45
C VAL A 123 -6.52 3.22 -5.44
N ALA A 124 -5.70 3.82 -4.58
CA ALA A 124 -4.32 3.41 -4.33
C ALA A 124 -4.14 3.03 -2.86
N CYS A 125 -3.53 1.88 -2.58
CA CYS A 125 -3.11 1.45 -1.26
C CYS A 125 -1.65 0.96 -1.38
N LEU A 126 -0.71 1.88 -1.16
CA LEU A 126 0.71 1.67 -1.44
C LEU A 126 1.53 1.61 -0.16
N ALA A 127 2.15 0.46 0.10
CA ALA A 127 2.93 0.14 1.30
C ALA A 127 2.12 0.26 2.63
N VAL A 128 0.83 -0.05 2.59
CA VAL A 128 -0.10 0.04 3.72
C VAL A 128 -0.92 -1.22 3.91
N PHE A 129 -1.20 -1.97 2.84
CA PHE A 129 -2.11 -3.10 2.87
C PHE A 129 -1.73 -4.19 3.89
N ASP A 130 -0.44 -4.38 4.14
CA ASP A 130 0.08 -5.28 5.18
C ASP A 130 -0.20 -4.79 6.63
N ALA A 131 -0.65 -3.56 6.81
CA ALA A 131 -1.08 -3.02 8.10
C ALA A 131 -2.60 -3.09 8.35
N THR A 132 -3.35 -3.65 7.41
CA THR A 132 -4.83 -3.71 7.42
C THR A 132 -5.36 -5.13 7.65
N PHE A 133 -6.63 -5.25 8.01
CA PHE A 133 -7.36 -6.52 7.88
C PHE A 133 -7.75 -6.70 6.41
N GLN A 134 -6.86 -7.29 5.65
CA GLN A 134 -6.77 -7.23 4.19
C GLN A 134 -8.05 -7.60 3.45
N HIS A 135 -8.80 -8.60 3.91
CA HIS A 135 -10.04 -9.02 3.27
C HIS A 135 -11.16 -7.97 3.43
N LEU A 136 -11.21 -7.26 4.57
CA LEU A 136 -12.16 -6.18 4.81
C LEU A 136 -11.75 -4.94 4.02
N ALA A 137 -10.48 -4.55 4.08
CA ALA A 137 -9.95 -3.42 3.33
C ALA A 137 -10.13 -3.60 1.81
N LEU A 138 -9.86 -4.82 1.29
CA LEU A 138 -10.05 -5.12 -0.13
C LEU A 138 -11.53 -4.99 -0.56
N ALA A 139 -12.48 -5.42 0.29
CA ALA A 139 -13.91 -5.24 0.04
C ALA A 139 -14.28 -3.75 -0.05
N GLU A 140 -13.75 -2.93 0.85
CA GLU A 140 -13.96 -1.50 0.86
C GLU A 140 -13.32 -0.80 -0.36
N PHE A 141 -12.11 -1.19 -0.76
CA PHE A 141 -11.48 -0.65 -1.98
C PHE A 141 -12.35 -0.90 -3.21
N ILE A 142 -12.85 -2.12 -3.34
CA ILE A 142 -13.77 -2.46 -4.44
C ILE A 142 -15.11 -1.73 -4.31
N ARG A 143 -15.62 -1.55 -3.09
CA ARG A 143 -16.89 -0.84 -2.87
C ARG A 143 -16.82 0.61 -3.35
N VAL A 144 -15.80 1.35 -2.92
CA VAL A 144 -15.67 2.80 -3.24
C VAL A 144 -15.23 3.07 -4.68
N LEU A 145 -14.70 2.09 -5.39
CA LEU A 145 -14.39 2.20 -6.82
C LEU A 145 -15.66 2.23 -7.67
N ARG A 146 -15.67 3.04 -8.72
CA ARG A 146 -16.63 2.95 -9.83
C ARG A 146 -16.45 1.66 -10.60
N LEU A 147 -17.49 1.24 -11.29
CA LEU A 147 -17.35 0.19 -12.28
C LEU A 147 -16.29 0.62 -13.33
N ASP A 148 -15.45 -0.30 -13.74
CA ASP A 148 -14.27 -0.05 -14.59
C ASP A 148 -13.14 0.76 -13.94
N GLY A 149 -13.28 1.18 -12.69
CA GLY A 149 -12.23 1.83 -11.91
C GLY A 149 -11.05 0.92 -11.60
N LEU A 150 -9.92 1.52 -11.24
CA LEU A 150 -8.67 0.82 -10.99
C LEU A 150 -8.26 0.84 -9.52
N LEU A 151 -7.87 -0.31 -8.98
CA LEU A 151 -7.19 -0.47 -7.72
C LEU A 151 -5.71 -0.71 -7.96
N PHE A 152 -4.87 0.08 -7.31
CA PHE A 152 -3.41 -0.10 -7.23
C PHE A 152 -3.07 -0.53 -5.82
N VAL A 153 -2.57 -1.75 -5.64
CA VAL A 153 -2.26 -2.29 -4.31
C VAL A 153 -0.90 -2.95 -4.26
N THR A 154 -0.11 -2.61 -3.23
CA THR A 154 1.15 -3.29 -2.90
C THR A 154 1.03 -3.99 -1.56
N GLY A 155 1.75 -5.09 -1.39
CA GLY A 155 1.76 -5.83 -0.14
C GLY A 155 2.90 -6.85 -0.09
N LYS A 156 2.98 -7.56 1.04
CA LYS A 156 3.96 -8.61 1.30
C LYS A 156 3.30 -9.97 1.18
N ASN A 157 3.99 -10.90 0.52
CA ASN A 157 3.51 -12.27 0.34
C ASN A 157 3.85 -13.15 1.56
N ASP A 158 2.95 -14.01 1.97
CA ASP A 158 3.11 -14.88 3.14
C ASP A 158 4.10 -16.06 2.91
N ASN A 159 4.41 -16.35 1.65
CA ASN A 159 5.35 -17.39 1.26
C ASN A 159 6.57 -16.79 0.53
N TYR A 160 7.47 -16.15 1.28
CA TYR A 160 8.73 -15.65 0.75
C TYR A 160 9.89 -16.64 0.96
N LEU A 161 11.04 -16.37 0.32
CA LEU A 161 12.22 -17.23 0.38
C LEU A 161 12.78 -17.32 1.81
N PRO A 162 12.96 -18.53 2.37
CA PRO A 162 13.40 -18.70 3.77
C PRO A 162 14.83 -18.23 4.02
N ASP A 163 15.63 -18.07 2.97
CA ASP A 163 17.01 -17.56 3.02
C ASP A 163 17.08 -16.03 2.81
N ASP A 164 15.94 -15.34 2.65
CA ASP A 164 15.89 -13.87 2.58
C ASP A 164 16.10 -13.26 3.98
N ARG A 165 17.37 -13.09 4.35
CA ARG A 165 17.75 -12.52 5.65
C ARG A 165 17.15 -11.13 5.89
N MET A 166 17.10 -10.29 4.87
CA MET A 166 16.54 -8.94 5.00
C MET A 166 15.03 -8.98 5.31
N ALA A 167 14.30 -9.90 4.72
CA ALA A 167 12.88 -10.10 4.98
C ALA A 167 12.65 -10.61 6.41
N VAL A 168 13.41 -11.63 6.82
CA VAL A 168 13.33 -12.22 8.17
C VAL A 168 13.64 -11.18 9.24
N ASP A 169 14.73 -10.43 9.10
CA ASP A 169 15.15 -9.40 10.07
C ASP A 169 14.10 -8.28 10.18
N ALA A 170 13.49 -7.89 9.06
CA ALA A 170 12.42 -6.89 9.06
C ALA A 170 11.16 -7.38 9.76
N GLU A 171 10.79 -8.65 9.55
CA GLU A 171 9.62 -9.25 10.19
C GLU A 171 9.82 -9.41 11.70
N VAL A 172 11.01 -9.87 12.13
CA VAL A 172 11.39 -9.92 13.55
C VAL A 172 11.35 -8.51 14.17
N GLY A 173 11.91 -7.53 13.50
CA GLY A 173 11.90 -6.14 13.96
C GLY A 173 10.49 -5.57 14.09
N ALA A 174 9.60 -5.87 13.16
CA ALA A 174 8.20 -5.47 13.23
C ALA A 174 7.48 -6.10 14.43
N ARG A 175 7.69 -7.39 14.68
CA ARG A 175 7.13 -8.11 15.84
C ARG A 175 7.57 -7.50 17.16
N LEU A 176 8.87 -7.25 17.33
CA LEU A 176 9.42 -6.68 18.56
C LEU A 176 8.83 -5.30 18.88
N LYS A 177 8.44 -4.55 17.85
CA LYS A 177 7.79 -3.24 17.99
C LYS A 177 6.26 -3.32 18.15
N GLY A 178 5.66 -4.52 18.04
CA GLY A 178 4.20 -4.68 18.00
C GLY A 178 3.56 -4.07 16.76
N HIS A 179 4.31 -3.94 15.68
CA HIS A 179 3.85 -3.36 14.41
C HIS A 179 2.83 -4.31 13.75
N PRO A 180 1.63 -3.84 13.40
CA PRO A 180 0.69 -4.61 12.58
C PRO A 180 1.33 -4.95 11.24
N ASN A 181 1.48 -6.22 10.96
CA ASN A 181 2.17 -6.69 9.75
C ASN A 181 1.57 -8.03 9.32
N PHE A 182 0.62 -7.98 8.39
CA PHE A 182 -0.10 -9.14 7.87
C PHE A 182 0.40 -9.46 6.47
N PHE A 183 0.95 -10.64 6.28
CA PHE A 183 1.43 -11.09 4.98
C PHE A 183 0.28 -11.76 4.22
N THR A 184 0.17 -11.46 2.94
CA THR A 184 -0.95 -11.88 2.09
C THR A 184 -0.72 -13.28 1.52
N ASP A 185 -1.73 -14.13 1.57
CA ASP A 185 -1.85 -15.24 0.61
C ASP A 185 -2.17 -14.65 -0.76
N THR A 186 -1.12 -14.23 -1.47
CA THR A 186 -1.27 -13.50 -2.74
C THR A 186 -1.94 -14.35 -3.83
N PRO A 187 -1.60 -15.65 -4.01
CA PRO A 187 -2.34 -16.51 -4.92
C PRO A 187 -3.84 -16.55 -4.63
N GLY A 188 -4.20 -16.76 -3.35
CA GLY A 188 -5.60 -16.79 -2.91
C GLY A 188 -6.32 -15.45 -3.10
N MET A 189 -5.65 -14.33 -2.87
CA MET A 189 -6.19 -13.00 -3.16
C MET A 189 -6.52 -12.82 -4.64
N LEU A 190 -5.60 -13.18 -5.53
CA LEU A 190 -5.80 -13.04 -6.98
C LEU A 190 -6.89 -13.99 -7.49
N GLU A 191 -7.00 -15.19 -6.93
CA GLU A 191 -8.07 -16.14 -7.23
C GLU A 191 -9.43 -15.59 -6.80
N GLN A 192 -9.56 -15.07 -5.58
CA GLN A 192 -10.80 -14.47 -5.09
C GLN A 192 -11.22 -13.27 -5.94
N LEU A 193 -10.29 -12.38 -6.31
CA LEU A 193 -10.58 -11.24 -7.19
C LEU A 193 -11.16 -11.71 -8.54
N ARG A 194 -10.56 -12.73 -9.16
CA ARG A 194 -11.07 -13.31 -10.42
C ARG A 194 -12.42 -13.99 -10.23
N ALA A 195 -12.61 -14.74 -9.15
CA ALA A 195 -13.87 -15.42 -8.82
C ALA A 195 -15.03 -14.43 -8.62
N HIS A 196 -14.74 -13.22 -8.09
CA HIS A 196 -15.69 -12.12 -8.00
C HIS A 196 -15.88 -11.35 -9.32
N GLY A 197 -15.25 -11.80 -10.42
CA GLY A 197 -15.40 -11.21 -11.74
C GLY A 197 -14.53 -9.99 -12.02
N HIS A 198 -13.57 -9.66 -11.14
CA HIS A 198 -12.63 -8.56 -11.38
C HIS A 198 -11.48 -8.99 -12.29
N ARG A 199 -10.88 -8.02 -12.99
CA ARG A 199 -9.77 -8.29 -13.91
C ARG A 199 -8.44 -7.81 -13.34
N ILE A 200 -7.45 -8.69 -13.31
CA ILE A 200 -6.07 -8.33 -13.01
C ILE A 200 -5.47 -7.74 -14.30
N GLU A 201 -5.19 -6.44 -14.30
CA GLU A 201 -4.62 -5.74 -15.45
C GLU A 201 -3.12 -5.94 -15.55
N ALA A 202 -2.45 -5.92 -14.39
CA ALA A 202 -1.03 -6.14 -14.27
C ALA A 202 -0.68 -6.67 -12.89
N ALA A 203 0.43 -7.41 -12.82
CA ALA A 203 1.05 -7.81 -11.58
C ALA A 203 2.57 -7.82 -11.75
N TRP A 204 3.27 -7.34 -10.73
CA TRP A 204 4.72 -7.37 -10.59
C TRP A 204 5.06 -8.02 -9.27
N PHE A 205 6.01 -8.93 -9.30
CA PHE A 205 6.45 -9.69 -8.14
C PHE A 205 7.94 -9.45 -7.91
N PHE A 206 8.35 -9.47 -6.65
CA PHE A 206 9.71 -9.19 -6.21
C PHE A 206 10.15 -10.32 -5.28
N GLU A 207 11.11 -11.11 -5.73
CA GLU A 207 11.48 -12.34 -5.01
C GLU A 207 12.02 -12.04 -3.63
N ARG A 208 12.89 -11.02 -3.51
CA ARG A 208 13.55 -10.69 -2.25
C ARG A 208 13.22 -9.28 -1.79
N ARG A 209 13.30 -9.06 -0.49
CA ARG A 209 13.22 -7.73 0.09
C ARG A 209 14.31 -6.82 -0.52
N GLY A 210 13.90 -5.66 -1.03
CA GLY A 210 14.76 -4.70 -1.71
C GLY A 210 14.74 -4.80 -3.23
N ASP A 211 14.25 -5.90 -3.80
CA ASP A 211 14.13 -6.05 -5.25
C ASP A 211 13.12 -5.05 -5.85
N PHE A 212 12.10 -4.68 -5.07
CA PHE A 212 11.17 -3.62 -5.44
C PHE A 212 11.89 -2.32 -5.79
N GLY A 213 12.79 -1.87 -4.92
CA GLY A 213 13.57 -0.67 -5.16
C GLY A 213 14.66 -0.81 -6.21
N ALA A 214 15.18 -2.02 -6.36
CA ALA A 214 16.17 -2.34 -7.38
C ALA A 214 15.55 -2.60 -8.76
N MET A 215 14.21 -2.53 -8.88
CA MET A 215 13.45 -2.81 -10.11
C MET A 215 13.73 -4.21 -10.68
N LYS A 216 14.02 -5.18 -9.83
CA LYS A 216 14.16 -6.59 -10.21
C LYS A 216 12.78 -7.24 -10.22
N ILE A 217 12.14 -7.17 -11.37
CA ILE A 217 10.74 -7.48 -11.56
C ILE A 217 10.58 -8.88 -12.14
N GLU A 218 9.74 -9.71 -11.49
CA GLU A 218 9.18 -10.91 -12.09
C GLU A 218 7.77 -10.64 -12.61
N ARG A 219 7.48 -11.03 -13.83
CA ARG A 219 6.18 -10.84 -14.49
C ARG A 219 5.27 -12.04 -14.29
N GLU A 220 5.84 -13.22 -14.17
CA GLU A 220 5.15 -14.44 -13.78
C GLU A 220 5.30 -14.60 -12.28
N MET A 221 4.23 -15.02 -11.60
CA MET A 221 4.25 -15.17 -10.15
C MET A 221 5.19 -16.31 -9.74
N PRO A 222 6.30 -16.00 -9.05
CA PRO A 222 7.20 -17.03 -8.55
C PRO A 222 6.51 -17.89 -7.47
N PRO A 223 6.98 -19.11 -7.23
CA PRO A 223 6.43 -19.96 -6.17
C PRO A 223 6.66 -19.39 -4.76
N SER A 224 7.69 -18.56 -4.59
CA SER A 224 8.00 -17.82 -3.37
C SER A 224 8.54 -16.45 -3.73
N PHE A 225 8.03 -15.40 -3.07
CA PHE A 225 8.44 -14.02 -3.30
C PHE A 225 8.07 -13.16 -2.10
N TYR A 226 8.71 -12.00 -1.94
CA TYR A 226 8.52 -11.14 -0.76
C TYR A 226 7.43 -10.08 -0.96
N GLU A 227 7.46 -9.35 -2.06
CA GLU A 227 6.56 -8.21 -2.31
C GLU A 227 5.83 -8.35 -3.65
N TYR A 228 4.69 -7.70 -3.75
CA TYR A 228 3.95 -7.60 -4.99
C TYR A 228 3.39 -6.18 -5.19
N PHE A 229 3.14 -5.86 -6.46
CA PHE A 229 2.32 -4.74 -6.88
C PHE A 229 1.30 -5.23 -7.91
N VAL A 230 0.03 -5.01 -7.66
CA VAL A 230 -1.07 -5.50 -8.51
C VAL A 230 -1.98 -4.34 -8.89
N VAL A 231 -2.40 -4.34 -10.16
CA VAL A 231 -3.42 -3.43 -10.69
C VAL A 231 -4.67 -4.24 -11.03
N VAL A 232 -5.79 -3.88 -10.42
CA VAL A 232 -7.07 -4.58 -10.56
C VAL A 232 -8.10 -3.63 -11.15
N ARG A 233 -8.85 -4.09 -12.14
CA ARG A 233 -10.02 -3.36 -12.66
C ARG A 233 -11.30 -3.93 -12.09
N LYS A 234 -12.12 -3.08 -11.47
CA LYS A 234 -13.46 -3.47 -11.00
C LYS A 234 -14.37 -3.75 -12.20
N LYS A 235 -14.90 -4.97 -12.28
CA LYS A 235 -15.79 -5.41 -13.37
C LYS A 235 -17.14 -5.93 -12.87
N ALA A 236 -17.32 -6.03 -11.56
CA ALA A 236 -18.52 -6.51 -10.92
C ALA A 236 -18.85 -5.64 -9.69
N PRO A 237 -20.07 -5.70 -9.16
CA PRO A 237 -20.39 -5.11 -7.85
C PRO A 237 -19.44 -5.60 -6.77
N HIS A 238 -19.36 -4.86 -5.66
CA HIS A 238 -18.56 -5.27 -4.52
C HIS A 238 -19.09 -6.57 -3.91
N GLY A 239 -18.19 -7.34 -3.29
CA GLY A 239 -18.48 -8.59 -2.59
C GLY A 239 -17.64 -8.73 -1.32
N SER A 240 -17.90 -9.77 -0.55
CA SER A 240 -17.09 -10.12 0.61
C SER A 240 -15.95 -11.04 0.22
N PHE A 241 -14.77 -10.80 0.75
CA PHE A 241 -13.60 -11.66 0.57
C PHE A 241 -13.38 -12.52 1.81
N GLN A 242 -12.87 -13.73 1.61
CA GLN A 242 -12.42 -14.58 2.71
C GLN A 242 -11.08 -14.07 3.26
N PRO A 243 -10.71 -14.36 4.51
CA PRO A 243 -9.44 -13.96 5.07
C PRO A 243 -8.25 -14.29 4.17
N LEU A 244 -7.39 -13.28 3.95
CA LEU A 244 -6.26 -13.34 3.01
C LEU A 244 -4.92 -13.52 3.71
N SER A 245 -4.87 -13.45 5.04
CA SER A 245 -3.61 -13.47 5.76
C SER A 245 -3.73 -14.14 7.12
N ALA A 246 -2.63 -14.76 7.55
CA ALA A 246 -2.34 -14.95 8.96
C ALA A 246 -1.57 -13.71 9.48
N ALA A 247 -1.54 -13.51 10.81
CA ALA A 247 -0.78 -12.40 11.43
C ALA A 247 0.73 -12.43 11.12
N MET A 248 1.22 -13.51 10.51
CA MET A 248 2.64 -13.76 10.19
C MET A 248 2.77 -14.57 8.92
N SER A 249 3.90 -14.44 8.24
CA SER A 249 4.20 -15.27 7.07
C SER A 249 4.32 -16.75 7.42
N LYS A 250 3.95 -17.61 6.48
CA LYS A 250 4.14 -19.08 6.62
C LYS A 250 5.61 -19.47 6.69
N THR A 251 6.47 -18.72 6.01
CA THR A 251 7.93 -18.94 6.00
C THR A 251 8.51 -18.67 7.38
N PHE A 252 8.12 -17.58 8.02
CA PHE A 252 8.59 -17.27 9.36
C PHE A 252 8.17 -18.33 10.40
N SER A 253 6.95 -18.83 10.32
CA SER A 253 6.45 -19.88 11.21
C SER A 253 7.20 -21.20 11.08
N ARG A 254 7.92 -21.43 9.96
CA ARG A 254 8.76 -22.63 9.74
C ARG A 254 10.19 -22.46 10.27
N ILE A 255 10.62 -21.23 10.50
CA ILE A 255 11.99 -20.90 10.95
C ILE A 255 12.05 -20.77 12.48
N SER A 256 10.93 -20.48 13.11
CA SER A 256 10.76 -20.33 14.58
C SER A 256 10.44 -21.65 15.24
#